data_2913bda3df82dee0cfa8024b7e88aac2
#
_entry.id   2913bda3df82dee0cfa8024b7e88aac2
#
_cell.length_a   1.000
_cell.length_b   1.000
_cell.length_c   1.000
_cell.angle_alpha   90.00
_cell.angle_beta   90.00
_cell.angle_gamma   90.00
#
_symmetry.space_group_name_H-M   'P 1'
#
loop_
_entity.id
_entity.type
_entity.pdbx_description
1 polymer ?
#
loop_
_entity_poly.entity_id
_entity_poly.type
_entity_poly.pdbx_seq_one_letter_code
_entity_poly.pdbx_strand_id
1 'polypeptide(L)'
;LKEIQNWEVEYVGVKEQDTILCATPLTSIPVMKVYRFFYAQRGFLIDYHDEELLQYFTKELTAYLKRKKGLYMVVDPNVLYKERDMNGELVEQGFDNSYVIDHMIKAGYEHQGFTKDFQVISEIRWMFSLYLDGKDEATLLKEMHQQTRWSVNKTLKQGIQVRKLSVDELHIFLDMMHHTSQRCDFTEREPEFYRNQMLAYGEDAKLVLAYLDVNDFRKKLDEEKNQLMKEQAEIQGKLEELPGSKKFLKKKKVVEEALALNEKKYKDTDALEQEHGSCIP
;
A
#
# COMPACT_ATOMS: atom_id res chain seq x y z
N LEU A 1 5.32 10.17 15.38
CA LEU A 1 4.04 9.44 15.39
C LEU A 1 3.77 8.78 16.76
N LYS A 2 4.69 7.98 17.29
CA LYS A 2 4.47 7.28 18.58
C LYS A 2 4.24 8.24 19.74
N GLU A 3 4.96 9.35 19.83
CA GLU A 3 4.73 10.38 20.85
C GLU A 3 3.33 10.98 20.76
N ILE A 4 2.85 11.26 19.54
CA ILE A 4 1.48 11.73 19.29
C ILE A 4 0.43 10.69 19.74
N GLN A 5 0.79 9.40 19.72
CA GLN A 5 -0.04 8.29 20.18
C GLN A 5 0.13 7.98 21.68
N ASN A 6 0.71 8.89 22.45
CA ASN A 6 0.97 8.76 23.90
C ASN A 6 1.94 7.62 24.28
N TRP A 7 2.87 7.26 23.38
CA TRP A 7 4.02 6.44 23.72
C TRP A 7 5.18 7.34 24.13
N GLU A 8 5.88 6.96 25.16
CA GLU A 8 7.20 7.55 25.43
C GLU A 8 8.20 6.99 24.41
N VAL A 9 9.05 7.86 23.87
CA VAL A 9 10.06 7.50 22.87
C VAL A 9 11.44 7.87 23.39
N GLU A 10 12.36 6.92 23.36
CA GLU A 10 13.75 7.08 23.72
C GLU A 10 14.63 6.50 22.63
N TYR A 11 15.85 6.98 22.51
CA TYR A 11 16.86 6.39 21.62
C TYR A 11 17.98 5.82 22.49
N VAL A 12 18.24 4.54 22.34
CA VAL A 12 19.27 3.83 23.09
C VAL A 12 20.24 3.15 22.15
N GLY A 13 21.48 3.00 22.57
CA GLY A 13 22.50 2.38 21.71
C GLY A 13 23.83 2.23 22.44
N VAL A 14 24.81 1.68 21.72
CA VAL A 14 26.20 1.58 22.12
C VAL A 14 27.04 2.50 21.25
N LYS A 15 27.90 3.27 21.90
CA LYS A 15 28.85 4.16 21.25
C LYS A 15 30.25 3.84 21.75
N GLU A 16 31.20 3.73 20.85
CA GLU A 16 32.61 3.66 21.16
C GLU A 16 33.31 4.92 20.62
N GLN A 17 33.88 5.70 21.51
CA GLN A 17 34.38 7.04 21.20
C GLN A 17 33.31 7.89 20.49
N ASP A 18 33.49 8.21 19.20
CA ASP A 18 32.52 8.97 18.40
C ASP A 18 31.70 8.12 17.41
N THR A 19 31.91 6.81 17.41
CA THR A 19 31.21 5.87 16.53
C THR A 19 30.07 5.21 17.22
N ILE A 20 28.87 5.29 16.63
CA ILE A 20 27.69 4.53 17.06
C ILE A 20 27.80 3.12 16.50
N LEU A 21 27.91 2.12 17.35
CA LEU A 21 28.02 0.70 16.97
C LEU A 21 26.63 0.07 16.79
N CYS A 22 25.67 0.45 17.61
CA CYS A 22 24.29 0.05 17.43
C CYS A 22 23.34 1.10 18.05
N ALA A 23 22.11 1.14 17.54
CA ALA A 23 21.06 2.01 18.09
C ALA A 23 19.66 1.43 17.82
N THR A 24 18.70 1.85 18.64
CA THR A 24 17.28 1.56 18.36
C THR A 24 16.38 2.65 18.95
N PRO A 25 15.29 3.03 18.28
CA PRO A 25 14.19 3.67 18.95
C PRO A 25 13.55 2.68 19.91
N LEU A 26 13.32 3.11 21.12
CA LEU A 26 12.68 2.33 22.17
C LEU A 26 11.42 3.05 22.59
N THR A 27 10.27 2.48 22.29
CA THR A 27 8.98 3.04 22.66
C THR A 27 8.41 2.31 23.86
N SER A 28 7.66 3.01 24.72
CA SER A 28 7.07 2.36 25.89
C SER A 28 5.74 2.97 26.31
N ILE A 29 4.91 2.13 26.92
CA ILE A 29 3.65 2.50 27.56
C ILE A 29 3.55 1.88 28.96
N PRO A 30 2.83 2.54 29.88
CA PRO A 30 2.53 1.95 31.20
C PRO A 30 1.64 0.72 31.04
N VAL A 31 1.92 -0.31 31.82
CA VAL A 31 1.09 -1.51 31.96
C VAL A 31 0.95 -1.87 33.45
N MET A 32 -0.18 -2.46 33.84
CA MET A 32 -0.42 -2.91 35.23
C MET A 32 -0.10 -1.85 36.29
N LYS A 33 -0.30 -0.56 36.00
CA LYS A 33 -0.06 0.63 36.87
C LYS A 33 1.40 0.89 37.27
N VAL A 34 2.25 -0.12 37.42
CA VAL A 34 3.61 0.00 37.93
C VAL A 34 4.70 -0.46 36.98
N TYR A 35 4.36 -1.18 35.96
CA TYR A 35 5.29 -1.71 34.96
C TYR A 35 5.17 -0.99 33.63
N ARG A 36 6.11 -1.28 32.74
CA ARG A 36 6.12 -0.76 31.36
C ARG A 36 6.30 -1.89 30.37
N PHE A 37 5.57 -1.80 29.27
CA PHE A 37 5.82 -2.53 28.06
C PHE A 37 6.74 -1.72 27.16
N PHE A 38 7.76 -2.37 26.60
CA PHE A 38 8.70 -1.75 25.68
C PHE A 38 8.62 -2.40 24.29
N TYR A 39 8.79 -1.58 23.27
CA TYR A 39 8.80 -2.04 21.90
C TYR A 39 9.91 -1.35 21.10
N ALA A 40 10.82 -2.15 20.54
CA ALA A 40 11.87 -1.72 19.62
C ALA A 40 11.40 -2.01 18.19
N GLN A 41 10.53 -1.16 17.65
CA GLN A 41 9.91 -1.32 16.34
C GLN A 41 10.98 -1.28 15.24
N ARG A 42 11.03 -2.33 14.40
CA ARG A 42 12.01 -2.51 13.33
C ARG A 42 13.48 -2.43 13.80
N GLY A 43 13.70 -2.53 15.10
CA GLY A 43 15.04 -2.53 15.69
C GLY A 43 15.57 -3.97 15.81
N PHE A 44 16.83 -4.15 16.07
CA PHE A 44 17.85 -3.12 16.31
C PHE A 44 18.59 -2.75 15.03
N LEU A 45 19.12 -1.52 14.95
CA LEU A 45 20.13 -1.15 13.96
C LEU A 45 21.48 -1.60 14.52
N ILE A 46 21.88 -2.82 14.23
CA ILE A 46 23.08 -3.49 14.73
C ILE A 46 23.61 -4.45 13.65
N ASP A 47 24.89 -4.71 13.64
CA ASP A 47 25.41 -5.84 12.87
C ASP A 47 25.07 -7.16 13.60
N TYR A 48 24.12 -7.90 13.06
CA TYR A 48 23.70 -9.19 13.64
C TYR A 48 24.73 -10.31 13.45
N HIS A 49 25.84 -10.12 12.69
CA HIS A 49 26.96 -11.03 12.64
C HIS A 49 27.88 -10.87 13.86
N ASP A 50 27.90 -9.68 14.48
CA ASP A 50 28.66 -9.41 15.68
C ASP A 50 27.91 -9.91 16.93
N GLU A 51 28.08 -11.20 17.23
CA GLU A 51 27.44 -11.82 18.41
C GLU A 51 27.88 -11.18 19.72
N GLU A 52 29.13 -10.69 19.83
CA GLU A 52 29.64 -10.08 21.06
C GLU A 52 28.96 -8.74 21.32
N LEU A 53 28.84 -7.91 20.29
CA LEU A 53 28.13 -6.63 20.37
C LEU A 53 26.64 -6.86 20.69
N LEU A 54 25.99 -7.83 20.05
CA LEU A 54 24.59 -8.15 20.30
C LEU A 54 24.35 -8.61 21.75
N GLN A 55 25.20 -9.47 22.27
CA GLN A 55 25.12 -9.93 23.65
C GLN A 55 25.39 -8.80 24.66
N TYR A 56 26.40 -7.97 24.40
CA TYR A 56 26.71 -6.80 25.21
C TYR A 56 25.54 -5.82 25.25
N PHE A 57 25.03 -5.43 24.07
CA PHE A 57 23.89 -4.54 23.97
C PHE A 57 22.66 -5.09 24.68
N THR A 58 22.33 -6.36 24.48
CA THR A 58 21.19 -7.03 25.13
C THR A 58 21.31 -7.01 26.65
N LYS A 59 22.51 -7.27 27.17
CA LYS A 59 22.77 -7.25 28.62
C LYS A 59 22.53 -5.85 29.19
N GLU A 60 23.11 -4.82 28.60
CA GLU A 60 22.98 -3.44 29.05
C GLU A 60 21.54 -2.92 28.88
N LEU A 61 20.89 -3.24 27.76
CA LEU A 61 19.49 -2.91 27.53
C LEU A 61 18.60 -3.56 28.60
N THR A 62 18.80 -4.84 28.90
CA THR A 62 18.04 -5.54 29.94
C THR A 62 18.20 -4.88 31.29
N ALA A 63 19.41 -4.47 31.66
CA ALA A 63 19.68 -3.74 32.92
C ALA A 63 18.97 -2.38 32.90
N TYR A 64 19.00 -1.67 31.77
CA TYR A 64 18.30 -0.41 31.60
C TYR A 64 16.77 -0.55 31.77
N LEU A 65 16.17 -1.52 31.08
CA LEU A 65 14.73 -1.80 31.15
C LEU A 65 14.27 -2.18 32.55
N LYS A 66 15.06 -2.98 33.30
CA LYS A 66 14.78 -3.31 34.70
C LYS A 66 14.73 -2.07 35.59
N ARG A 67 15.66 -1.11 35.43
CA ARG A 67 15.63 0.17 36.16
C ARG A 67 14.37 1.00 35.82
N LYS A 68 13.86 0.89 34.62
CA LYS A 68 12.62 1.53 34.13
C LYS A 68 11.34 0.74 34.47
N LYS A 69 11.44 -0.31 35.29
CA LYS A 69 10.33 -1.22 35.66
C LYS A 69 9.72 -1.92 34.44
N GLY A 70 10.56 -2.27 33.43
CA GLY A 70 10.15 -3.04 32.28
C GLY A 70 9.63 -4.42 32.67
N LEU A 71 8.46 -4.78 32.21
CA LEU A 71 7.86 -6.10 32.37
C LEU A 71 8.37 -7.05 31.29
N TYR A 72 8.27 -6.60 30.02
CA TYR A 72 8.81 -7.29 28.85
C TYR A 72 9.03 -6.30 27.72
N MET A 73 9.81 -6.72 26.73
CA MET A 73 10.08 -5.98 25.51
C MET A 73 9.82 -6.88 24.30
N VAL A 74 9.25 -6.30 23.26
CA VAL A 74 9.17 -6.91 21.92
C VAL A 74 10.14 -6.20 20.99
N VAL A 75 10.79 -6.94 20.13
CA VAL A 75 11.62 -6.45 19.03
C VAL A 75 11.32 -7.24 17.77
N ASP A 76 11.21 -6.54 16.65
CA ASP A 76 10.95 -7.13 15.33
C ASP A 76 11.98 -6.61 14.32
N PRO A 77 13.19 -7.18 14.30
CA PRO A 77 14.25 -6.76 13.42
C PRO A 77 13.83 -6.66 11.95
N ASN A 78 14.13 -5.53 11.30
CA ASN A 78 13.88 -5.35 9.87
C ASN A 78 14.98 -6.00 9.03
N VAL A 79 15.14 -7.30 9.18
CA VAL A 79 16.11 -8.12 8.45
C VAL A 79 15.37 -9.07 7.53
N LEU A 80 15.75 -9.06 6.26
CA LEU A 80 15.21 -10.01 5.28
C LEU A 80 15.65 -11.42 5.69
N TYR A 81 14.69 -12.34 5.86
CA TYR A 81 14.97 -13.67 6.39
C TYR A 81 15.60 -14.59 5.35
N LYS A 82 14.87 -14.85 4.26
CA LYS A 82 15.31 -15.69 3.14
C LYS A 82 14.73 -15.17 1.85
N GLU A 83 15.48 -15.27 0.77
CA GLU A 83 14.99 -14.88 -0.54
C GLU A 83 14.01 -15.91 -1.09
N ARG A 84 12.88 -15.42 -1.61
CA ARG A 84 11.86 -16.25 -2.24
C ARG A 84 11.45 -15.64 -3.57
N ASP A 85 11.09 -16.52 -4.50
CA ASP A 85 10.54 -16.10 -5.79
C ASP A 85 9.07 -15.63 -5.68
N MET A 86 8.48 -15.25 -6.81
CA MET A 86 7.10 -14.80 -6.89
C MET A 86 6.05 -15.87 -6.52
N ASN A 87 6.43 -17.15 -6.49
CA ASN A 87 5.58 -18.27 -6.09
C ASN A 87 5.74 -18.60 -4.60
N GLY A 88 6.67 -17.93 -3.91
CA GLY A 88 7.01 -18.17 -2.51
C GLY A 88 8.02 -19.29 -2.30
N GLU A 89 8.61 -19.83 -3.36
CA GLU A 89 9.66 -20.86 -3.28
C GLU A 89 11.02 -20.22 -2.95
N LEU A 90 11.87 -20.95 -2.25
CA LEU A 90 13.21 -20.49 -1.92
C LEU A 90 14.05 -20.35 -3.22
N VAL A 91 14.70 -19.20 -3.37
CA VAL A 91 15.64 -18.97 -4.47
C VAL A 91 16.92 -19.75 -4.19
N GLU A 92 17.34 -20.61 -5.12
CA GLU A 92 18.62 -21.29 -5.05
C GLU A 92 19.75 -20.24 -5.11
N GLN A 93 20.66 -20.25 -4.14
CA GLN A 93 21.70 -19.26 -3.94
C GLN A 93 21.20 -17.85 -3.51
N GLY A 94 19.93 -17.69 -3.15
CA GLY A 94 19.42 -16.49 -2.50
C GLY A 94 20.01 -16.32 -1.10
N PHE A 95 19.84 -15.13 -0.52
CA PHE A 95 20.31 -14.86 0.83
C PHE A 95 19.55 -15.70 1.88
N ASP A 96 20.26 -16.10 2.94
CA ASP A 96 19.71 -16.76 4.11
C ASP A 96 20.26 -16.09 5.39
N ASN A 97 19.40 -15.33 6.06
CA ASN A 97 19.72 -14.65 7.31
C ASN A 97 19.08 -15.34 8.52
N SER A 98 18.85 -16.65 8.45
CA SER A 98 18.29 -17.41 9.57
C SER A 98 19.16 -17.37 10.83
N TYR A 99 20.49 -17.16 10.68
CA TYR A 99 21.43 -16.99 11.77
C TYR A 99 21.01 -15.86 12.76
N VAL A 100 20.29 -14.83 12.29
CA VAL A 100 19.81 -13.74 13.15
C VAL A 100 18.91 -14.28 14.27
N ILE A 101 18.05 -15.23 13.96
CA ILE A 101 17.19 -15.87 14.97
C ILE A 101 18.06 -16.60 16.00
N ASP A 102 19.05 -17.35 15.54
CA ASP A 102 19.92 -18.14 16.43
C ASP A 102 20.76 -17.24 17.35
N HIS A 103 21.30 -16.13 16.80
CA HIS A 103 22.07 -15.14 17.57
C HIS A 103 21.18 -14.41 18.60
N MET A 104 19.96 -14.06 18.22
CA MET A 104 18.97 -13.46 19.14
C MET A 104 18.60 -14.44 20.26
N ILE A 105 18.36 -15.72 19.95
CA ILE A 105 18.07 -16.75 20.96
C ILE A 105 19.26 -16.91 21.93
N LYS A 106 20.49 -16.97 21.41
CA LYS A 106 21.70 -17.01 22.24
C LYS A 106 21.84 -15.78 23.13
N ALA A 107 21.41 -14.61 22.67
CA ALA A 107 21.40 -13.38 23.45
C ALA A 107 20.26 -13.32 24.51
N GLY A 108 19.36 -14.32 24.53
CA GLY A 108 18.31 -14.46 25.53
C GLY A 108 16.92 -14.03 25.09
N TYR A 109 16.70 -13.80 23.80
CA TYR A 109 15.36 -13.54 23.25
C TYR A 109 14.61 -14.84 22.99
N GLU A 110 13.30 -14.77 23.04
CA GLU A 110 12.40 -15.87 22.67
C GLU A 110 11.76 -15.56 21.31
N HIS A 111 12.00 -16.43 20.33
CA HIS A 111 11.40 -16.30 19.02
C HIS A 111 9.92 -16.71 19.06
N GLN A 112 9.02 -15.78 18.71
CA GLN A 112 7.56 -15.98 18.79
C GLN A 112 6.97 -16.79 17.62
N GLY A 113 7.83 -17.39 16.80
CA GLY A 113 7.42 -18.14 15.62
C GLY A 113 7.13 -17.26 14.40
N PHE A 114 6.66 -17.91 13.35
CA PHE A 114 6.35 -17.26 12.09
C PHE A 114 4.84 -17.09 11.92
N THR A 115 4.38 -15.85 12.09
CA THR A 115 2.97 -15.52 11.92
C THR A 115 2.62 -15.34 10.45
N LYS A 116 1.40 -15.67 10.06
CA LYS A 116 0.86 -15.43 8.71
C LYS A 116 -0.05 -14.22 8.64
N ASP A 117 -0.63 -13.85 9.78
CA ASP A 117 -1.63 -12.79 9.89
C ASP A 117 -1.06 -11.54 10.58
N PHE A 118 -1.85 -10.47 10.56
CA PHE A 118 -1.56 -9.26 11.32
C PHE A 118 -1.52 -9.56 12.82
N GLN A 119 -0.45 -9.11 13.46
CA GLN A 119 -0.32 -9.17 14.91
C GLN A 119 -0.52 -7.79 15.52
N VAL A 120 -1.12 -7.74 16.71
CA VAL A 120 -1.34 -6.46 17.42
C VAL A 120 -0.02 -5.83 17.89
N ILE A 121 1.01 -6.66 18.11
CA ILE A 121 2.24 -6.26 18.82
C ILE A 121 3.44 -6.11 17.87
N SER A 122 3.44 -6.73 16.70
CA SER A 122 4.56 -6.68 15.75
C SER A 122 4.13 -6.23 14.36
N GLU A 123 5.09 -5.77 13.57
CA GLU A 123 4.85 -5.38 12.18
C GLU A 123 4.62 -6.60 11.28
N ILE A 124 4.08 -6.33 10.08
CA ILE A 124 3.79 -7.37 9.08
C ILE A 124 5.09 -8.07 8.69
N ARG A 125 5.05 -9.39 8.71
CA ARG A 125 6.18 -10.23 8.34
C ARG A 125 6.35 -10.38 6.82
N TRP A 126 5.24 -10.59 6.12
CA TRP A 126 5.25 -10.88 4.69
C TRP A 126 4.89 -9.63 3.90
N MET A 127 5.76 -9.26 2.97
CA MET A 127 5.55 -8.11 2.10
C MET A 127 5.92 -8.48 0.67
N PHE A 128 5.19 -7.94 -0.28
CA PHE A 128 5.61 -7.89 -1.67
C PHE A 128 6.27 -6.55 -1.94
N SER A 129 7.42 -6.58 -2.60
CA SER A 129 8.16 -5.38 -2.96
C SER A 129 8.25 -5.25 -4.47
N LEU A 130 8.01 -4.05 -4.97
CA LEU A 130 8.26 -3.68 -6.35
C LEU A 130 9.50 -2.79 -6.40
N TYR A 131 10.56 -3.28 -7.03
CA TYR A 131 11.79 -2.51 -7.23
C TYR A 131 11.61 -1.58 -8.43
N LEU A 132 11.77 -0.29 -8.18
CA LEU A 132 11.63 0.74 -9.22
C LEU A 132 12.93 0.97 -9.98
N ASP A 133 14.08 0.97 -9.30
CA ASP A 133 15.47 0.97 -9.82
C ASP A 133 15.71 1.90 -11.03
N GLY A 134 15.13 3.11 -10.99
CA GLY A 134 15.22 4.07 -12.08
C GLY A 134 14.42 3.71 -13.35
N LYS A 135 13.54 2.72 -13.29
CA LYS A 135 12.64 2.34 -14.38
C LYS A 135 11.60 3.43 -14.62
N ASP A 136 11.32 3.70 -15.88
CA ASP A 136 10.23 4.58 -16.27
C ASP A 136 8.86 3.87 -16.17
N GLU A 137 7.80 4.64 -16.23
CA GLU A 137 6.41 4.15 -16.14
C GLU A 137 6.10 3.11 -17.25
N ALA A 138 6.59 3.32 -18.46
CA ALA A 138 6.35 2.42 -19.57
C ALA A 138 7.01 1.05 -19.35
N THR A 139 8.22 1.05 -18.79
CA THR A 139 8.95 -0.18 -18.43
C THR A 139 8.24 -0.91 -17.31
N LEU A 140 7.86 -0.21 -16.23
CA LEU A 140 7.11 -0.80 -15.13
C LEU A 140 5.80 -1.42 -15.61
N LEU A 141 5.04 -0.70 -16.43
CA LEU A 141 3.78 -1.20 -16.99
C LEU A 141 4.01 -2.44 -17.86
N LYS A 142 5.08 -2.47 -18.66
CA LYS A 142 5.43 -3.63 -19.50
C LYS A 142 5.79 -4.87 -18.69
N GLU A 143 6.47 -4.70 -17.55
CA GLU A 143 6.88 -5.79 -16.67
C GLU A 143 5.74 -6.33 -15.79
N MET A 144 4.65 -5.58 -15.62
CA MET A 144 3.49 -6.06 -14.88
C MET A 144 2.86 -7.29 -15.53
N HIS A 145 2.24 -8.14 -14.72
CA HIS A 145 1.44 -9.26 -15.19
C HIS A 145 0.35 -8.76 -16.17
N GLN A 146 0.04 -9.55 -17.20
CA GLN A 146 -0.89 -9.18 -18.26
C GLN A 146 -2.24 -8.67 -17.74
N GLN A 147 -2.80 -9.33 -16.72
CA GLN A 147 -4.08 -8.93 -16.09
C GLN A 147 -3.99 -7.56 -15.41
N THR A 148 -2.90 -7.30 -14.69
CA THR A 148 -2.66 -6.00 -14.03
C THR A 148 -2.53 -4.89 -15.05
N ARG A 149 -1.73 -5.12 -16.09
CA ARG A 149 -1.55 -4.20 -17.21
C ARG A 149 -2.87 -3.88 -17.94
N TRP A 150 -3.70 -4.90 -18.15
CA TRP A 150 -5.03 -4.72 -18.72
C TRP A 150 -5.91 -3.87 -17.80
N SER A 151 -5.90 -4.13 -16.49
CA SER A 151 -6.69 -3.36 -15.50
C SER A 151 -6.26 -1.89 -15.47
N VAL A 152 -4.95 -1.61 -15.44
CA VAL A 152 -4.41 -0.24 -15.48
C VAL A 152 -4.86 0.48 -16.75
N ASN A 153 -4.69 -0.14 -17.91
CA ASN A 153 -5.10 0.46 -19.19
C ASN A 153 -6.63 0.67 -19.26
N LYS A 154 -7.41 -0.22 -18.66
CA LYS A 154 -8.86 -0.09 -18.61
C LYS A 154 -9.28 1.10 -17.76
N THR A 155 -8.72 1.25 -16.54
CA THR A 155 -9.01 2.40 -15.65
C THR A 155 -8.63 3.74 -16.28
N LEU A 156 -7.48 3.83 -16.93
CA LEU A 156 -7.07 5.03 -17.65
C LEU A 156 -8.06 5.40 -18.77
N LYS A 157 -8.50 4.40 -19.56
CA LYS A 157 -9.52 4.61 -20.61
C LYS A 157 -10.88 5.02 -20.03
N GLN A 158 -11.24 4.52 -18.87
CA GLN A 158 -12.48 4.89 -18.16
C GLN A 158 -12.40 6.31 -17.56
N GLY A 159 -11.24 6.95 -17.56
CA GLY A 159 -11.08 8.31 -17.08
C GLY A 159 -10.94 8.42 -15.57
N ILE A 160 -10.63 7.33 -14.88
CA ILE A 160 -10.29 7.37 -13.45
C ILE A 160 -9.08 8.27 -13.25
N GLN A 161 -9.21 9.19 -12.34
CA GLN A 161 -8.16 10.13 -11.93
C GLN A 161 -7.66 9.79 -10.54
N VAL A 162 -6.46 10.26 -10.20
CA VAL A 162 -5.86 10.07 -8.86
C VAL A 162 -5.37 11.42 -8.36
N ARG A 163 -5.72 11.79 -7.13
CA ARG A 163 -5.21 12.99 -6.49
C ARG A 163 -4.84 12.75 -5.03
N LYS A 164 -3.94 13.55 -4.50
CA LYS A 164 -3.61 13.57 -3.08
C LYS A 164 -4.76 14.24 -2.32
N LEU A 165 -5.12 13.70 -1.15
CA LEU A 165 -6.02 14.34 -0.19
C LEU A 165 -5.20 15.15 0.82
N SER A 166 -5.73 16.31 1.20
CA SER A 166 -5.22 17.09 2.32
C SER A 166 -5.74 16.55 3.66
N VAL A 167 -5.18 17.06 4.76
CA VAL A 167 -5.66 16.72 6.12
C VAL A 167 -7.13 17.14 6.33
N ASP A 168 -7.55 18.26 5.70
CA ASP A 168 -8.92 18.76 5.81
C ASP A 168 -9.93 17.90 5.03
N GLU A 169 -9.45 17.16 4.03
CA GLU A 169 -10.26 16.21 3.25
C GLU A 169 -10.24 14.78 3.81
N LEU A 170 -9.67 14.58 5.00
CA LEU A 170 -9.58 13.26 5.64
C LEU A 170 -10.96 12.59 5.79
N HIS A 171 -12.04 13.37 5.94
CA HIS A 171 -13.41 12.87 6.04
C HIS A 171 -13.80 12.00 4.84
N ILE A 172 -13.36 12.31 3.62
CA ILE A 172 -13.63 11.51 2.41
C ILE A 172 -13.08 10.09 2.57
N PHE A 173 -11.85 9.98 3.06
CA PHE A 173 -11.23 8.68 3.33
C PHE A 173 -11.95 7.92 4.45
N LEU A 174 -12.34 8.62 5.52
CA LEU A 174 -13.04 8.01 6.66
C LEU A 174 -14.39 7.44 6.27
N ASP A 175 -15.15 8.14 5.43
CA ASP A 175 -16.44 7.64 4.91
C ASP A 175 -16.24 6.37 4.07
N MET A 176 -15.24 6.35 3.18
CA MET A 176 -14.90 5.17 2.39
C MET A 176 -14.43 4.00 3.27
N MET A 177 -13.63 4.29 4.31
CA MET A 177 -13.14 3.30 5.26
C MET A 177 -14.30 2.70 6.05
N HIS A 178 -15.27 3.53 6.48
CA HIS A 178 -16.45 3.08 7.18
C HIS A 178 -17.29 2.09 6.35
N HIS A 179 -17.58 2.41 5.10
CA HIS A 179 -18.25 1.48 4.19
C HIS A 179 -17.45 0.18 3.98
N THR A 180 -16.13 0.30 3.90
CA THR A 180 -15.26 -0.88 3.71
C THR A 180 -15.21 -1.75 4.95
N SER A 181 -15.16 -1.16 6.15
CA SER A 181 -15.13 -1.90 7.41
C SER A 181 -16.41 -2.68 7.64
N GLN A 182 -17.57 -2.09 7.33
CA GLN A 182 -18.87 -2.77 7.39
C GLN A 182 -18.94 -3.96 6.43
N ARG A 183 -18.43 -3.79 5.20
CA ARG A 183 -18.44 -4.87 4.19
C ARG A 183 -17.49 -6.00 4.51
N CYS A 184 -16.32 -5.70 5.10
CA CYS A 184 -15.21 -6.64 5.34
C CYS A 184 -15.12 -7.11 6.79
N ASP A 185 -16.01 -6.62 7.67
CA ASP A 185 -16.10 -6.98 9.09
C ASP A 185 -14.78 -6.82 9.86
N PHE A 186 -14.23 -5.60 9.85
CA PHE A 186 -13.08 -5.25 10.67
C PHE A 186 -13.31 -3.99 11.50
N THR A 187 -12.57 -3.87 12.61
CA THR A 187 -12.64 -2.70 13.48
C THR A 187 -11.82 -1.54 12.88
N GLU A 188 -12.46 -0.41 12.69
CA GLU A 188 -11.82 0.83 12.23
C GLU A 188 -10.89 1.40 13.31
N ARG A 189 -9.89 2.13 12.86
CA ARG A 189 -9.08 2.97 13.76
C ARG A 189 -9.76 4.32 13.92
N GLU A 190 -9.54 4.94 15.07
CA GLU A 190 -10.06 6.27 15.35
C GLU A 190 -9.56 7.30 14.32
N PRO A 191 -10.38 8.30 13.94
CA PRO A 191 -10.01 9.34 12.97
C PRO A 191 -8.68 10.04 13.29
N GLU A 192 -8.41 10.28 14.57
CA GLU A 192 -7.17 10.88 15.07
C GLU A 192 -5.93 10.08 14.71
N PHE A 193 -6.04 8.76 14.57
CA PHE A 193 -4.92 7.94 14.15
C PHE A 193 -4.41 8.35 12.76
N TYR A 194 -5.31 8.49 11.79
CA TYR A 194 -4.98 8.87 10.41
C TYR A 194 -4.52 10.33 10.33
N ARG A 195 -5.21 11.23 11.03
CA ARG A 195 -4.83 12.64 11.12
C ARG A 195 -3.40 12.79 11.67
N ASN A 196 -3.10 12.08 12.74
CA ASN A 196 -1.78 12.12 13.38
C ASN A 196 -0.68 11.54 12.48
N GLN A 197 -0.99 10.52 11.68
CA GLN A 197 -0.05 10.02 10.67
C GLN A 197 0.26 11.09 9.62
N MET A 198 -0.77 11.73 9.05
CA MET A 198 -0.58 12.78 8.05
C MET A 198 0.23 13.96 8.60
N LEU A 199 -0.04 14.37 9.85
CA LEU A 199 0.68 15.46 10.50
C LEU A 199 2.13 15.08 10.84
N ALA A 200 2.37 13.86 11.31
CA ALA A 200 3.71 13.41 11.71
C ALA A 200 4.66 13.23 10.52
N TYR A 201 4.16 12.75 9.39
CA TYR A 201 4.95 12.49 8.19
C TYR A 201 4.90 13.65 7.17
N GLY A 202 3.97 14.59 7.31
CA GLY A 202 3.87 15.78 6.44
C GLY A 202 3.84 15.40 4.95
N GLU A 203 4.81 15.88 4.18
CA GLU A 203 4.87 15.61 2.73
C GLU A 203 5.20 14.15 2.37
N ASP A 204 5.76 13.39 3.29
CA ASP A 204 6.01 11.95 3.10
C ASP A 204 4.73 11.12 3.28
N ALA A 205 3.69 11.65 3.93
CA ALA A 205 2.37 11.04 3.98
C ALA A 205 1.61 11.28 2.67
N LYS A 206 1.25 10.20 1.99
CA LYS A 206 0.50 10.25 0.73
C LYS A 206 -0.82 9.51 0.86
N LEU A 207 -1.87 10.23 1.29
CA LEU A 207 -3.23 9.75 1.18
C LEU A 207 -3.75 10.13 -0.20
N VAL A 208 -4.07 9.13 -1.03
CA VAL A 208 -4.50 9.34 -2.42
C VAL A 208 -5.91 8.81 -2.62
N LEU A 209 -6.70 9.57 -3.38
CA LEU A 209 -8.04 9.22 -3.80
C LEU A 209 -8.03 8.90 -5.29
N ALA A 210 -8.52 7.70 -5.64
CA ALA A 210 -8.89 7.39 -7.01
C ALA A 210 -10.36 7.75 -7.20
N TYR A 211 -10.71 8.51 -8.22
CA TYR A 211 -12.07 9.00 -8.44
C TYR A 211 -12.41 9.13 -9.91
N LEU A 212 -13.70 9.14 -10.20
CA LEU A 212 -14.26 9.46 -11.50
C LEU A 212 -14.88 10.86 -11.46
N ASP A 213 -14.37 11.79 -12.27
CA ASP A 213 -15.05 13.05 -12.55
C ASP A 213 -16.11 12.80 -13.64
N VAL A 214 -17.37 12.91 -13.25
CA VAL A 214 -18.51 12.63 -14.14
C VAL A 214 -18.54 13.55 -15.34
N ASN A 215 -18.21 14.84 -15.16
CA ASN A 215 -18.24 15.82 -16.25
C ASN A 215 -17.14 15.54 -17.28
N ASP A 216 -15.94 15.21 -16.81
CA ASP A 216 -14.85 14.85 -17.71
C ASP A 216 -15.10 13.50 -18.41
N PHE A 217 -15.73 12.57 -17.71
CA PHE A 217 -16.11 11.29 -18.33
C PHE A 217 -17.18 11.46 -19.39
N ARG A 218 -18.20 12.31 -19.17
CA ARG A 218 -19.22 12.64 -20.19
C ARG A 218 -18.61 13.29 -21.43
N LYS A 219 -17.68 14.23 -21.27
CA LYS A 219 -16.96 14.81 -22.42
C LYS A 219 -16.27 13.73 -23.27
N LYS A 220 -15.61 12.78 -22.62
CA LYS A 220 -14.99 11.65 -23.34
C LYS A 220 -16.02 10.77 -24.04
N LEU A 221 -17.17 10.51 -23.43
CA LEU A 221 -18.26 9.77 -24.06
C LEU A 221 -18.83 10.52 -25.28
N ASP A 222 -18.96 11.85 -25.20
CA ASP A 222 -19.41 12.68 -26.31
C ASP A 222 -18.41 12.68 -27.47
N GLU A 223 -17.12 12.76 -27.18
CA GLU A 223 -16.05 12.66 -28.17
C GLU A 223 -16.07 11.28 -28.85
N GLU A 224 -16.15 10.19 -28.07
CA GLU A 224 -16.26 8.81 -28.58
C GLU A 224 -17.49 8.64 -29.46
N LYS A 225 -18.66 9.16 -29.04
CA LYS A 225 -19.90 9.13 -29.83
C LYS A 225 -19.78 9.87 -31.14
N ASN A 226 -19.22 11.07 -31.13
CA ASN A 226 -19.03 11.88 -32.31
C ASN A 226 -18.11 11.19 -33.33
N GLN A 227 -17.06 10.53 -32.85
CA GLN A 227 -16.15 9.77 -33.70
C GLN A 227 -16.84 8.55 -34.30
N LEU A 228 -17.59 7.78 -33.52
CA LEU A 228 -18.35 6.63 -33.99
C LEU A 228 -19.42 7.01 -35.01
N MET A 229 -20.09 8.15 -34.81
CA MET A 229 -21.08 8.66 -35.78
C MET A 229 -20.45 9.05 -37.13
N LYS A 230 -19.25 9.65 -37.10
CA LYS A 230 -18.49 9.93 -38.33
C LYS A 230 -18.10 8.64 -39.07
N GLU A 231 -17.59 7.66 -38.33
CA GLU A 231 -17.23 6.35 -38.89
C GLU A 231 -18.47 5.63 -39.45
N GLN A 232 -19.62 5.71 -38.80
CA GLN A 232 -20.87 5.15 -39.26
C GLN A 232 -21.31 5.78 -40.60
N ALA A 233 -21.21 7.11 -40.73
CA ALA A 233 -21.54 7.83 -41.95
C ALA A 233 -20.60 7.45 -43.11
N GLU A 234 -19.30 7.33 -42.86
CA GLU A 234 -18.34 6.88 -43.86
C GLU A 234 -18.62 5.44 -44.36
N ILE A 235 -18.94 4.54 -43.41
CA ILE A 235 -19.29 3.15 -43.72
C ILE A 235 -20.59 3.10 -44.54
N GLN A 236 -21.57 3.91 -44.22
CA GLN A 236 -22.83 4.00 -44.91
C GLN A 236 -22.63 4.49 -46.36
N GLY A 237 -21.83 5.54 -46.60
CA GLY A 237 -21.48 6.01 -47.93
C GLY A 237 -20.79 4.91 -48.77
N LYS A 238 -19.89 4.14 -48.18
CA LYS A 238 -19.22 3.03 -48.85
C LYS A 238 -20.17 1.86 -49.15
N LEU A 239 -21.20 1.66 -48.37
CA LEU A 239 -22.24 0.65 -48.64
C LEU A 239 -23.20 1.09 -49.74
N GLU A 240 -23.39 2.38 -49.94
CA GLU A 240 -24.17 2.92 -51.09
C GLU A 240 -23.41 2.69 -52.38
N GLU A 241 -22.09 2.87 -52.40
CA GLU A 241 -21.24 2.58 -53.53
C GLU A 241 -21.10 1.08 -53.82
N LEU A 242 -21.05 0.22 -52.82
CA LEU A 242 -20.82 -1.21 -52.89
C LEU A 242 -21.88 -1.98 -52.08
N PRO A 243 -23.13 -2.06 -52.55
CA PRO A 243 -24.20 -2.77 -51.86
C PRO A 243 -23.86 -4.25 -51.69
N GLY A 244 -23.97 -4.73 -50.45
CA GLY A 244 -23.72 -6.15 -50.12
C GLY A 244 -22.28 -6.51 -49.77
N SER A 245 -21.38 -5.55 -49.64
CA SER A 245 -20.01 -5.80 -49.20
C SER A 245 -19.99 -6.35 -47.77
N LYS A 246 -19.67 -7.65 -47.62
CA LYS A 246 -19.56 -8.33 -46.29
C LYS A 246 -18.61 -7.62 -45.33
N LYS A 247 -17.56 -7.00 -45.86
CA LYS A 247 -16.56 -6.25 -45.10
C LYS A 247 -17.19 -5.01 -44.39
N PHE A 248 -17.94 -4.21 -45.16
CA PHE A 248 -18.55 -2.99 -44.65
C PHE A 248 -19.79 -3.29 -43.78
N LEU A 249 -20.54 -4.33 -44.11
CA LEU A 249 -21.63 -4.80 -43.24
C LEU A 249 -21.13 -5.24 -41.85
N LYS A 250 -19.99 -5.98 -41.81
CA LYS A 250 -19.36 -6.35 -40.56
C LYS A 250 -18.89 -5.12 -39.75
N LYS A 251 -18.26 -4.15 -40.42
CA LYS A 251 -17.83 -2.89 -39.80
C LYS A 251 -19.01 -2.10 -39.26
N LYS A 252 -20.10 -1.97 -40.01
CA LYS A 252 -21.33 -1.30 -39.59
C LYS A 252 -21.85 -1.89 -38.30
N LYS A 253 -21.96 -3.22 -38.20
CA LYS A 253 -22.40 -3.90 -36.96
C LYS A 253 -21.50 -3.59 -35.76
N VAL A 254 -20.19 -3.57 -35.92
CA VAL A 254 -19.25 -3.24 -34.85
C VAL A 254 -19.45 -1.80 -34.35
N VAL A 255 -19.65 -0.85 -35.26
CA VAL A 255 -19.87 0.56 -34.89
C VAL A 255 -21.23 0.73 -34.20
N GLU A 256 -22.28 0.06 -34.68
CA GLU A 256 -23.61 0.06 -34.04
C GLU A 256 -23.56 -0.52 -32.63
N GLU A 257 -22.83 -1.62 -32.40
CA GLU A 257 -22.62 -2.20 -31.09
C GLU A 257 -21.81 -1.24 -30.16
N ALA A 258 -20.83 -0.54 -30.72
CA ALA A 258 -20.04 0.46 -29.95
C ALA A 258 -20.90 1.67 -29.58
N LEU A 259 -21.77 2.17 -30.47
CA LEU A 259 -22.71 3.25 -30.14
C LEU A 259 -23.70 2.85 -29.04
N ALA A 260 -24.26 1.65 -29.11
CA ALA A 260 -25.16 1.13 -28.09
C ALA A 260 -24.45 0.99 -26.72
N LEU A 261 -23.19 0.58 -26.73
CA LEU A 261 -22.38 0.52 -25.49
C LEU A 261 -22.09 1.92 -24.94
N ASN A 262 -21.81 2.89 -25.80
CA ASN A 262 -21.59 4.29 -25.38
C ASN A 262 -22.86 4.88 -24.74
N GLU A 263 -24.04 4.66 -25.34
CA GLU A 263 -25.32 5.08 -24.74
C GLU A 263 -25.61 4.41 -23.39
N LYS A 264 -25.26 3.12 -23.25
CA LYS A 264 -25.39 2.42 -21.97
C LYS A 264 -24.48 3.04 -20.92
N LYS A 265 -23.20 3.32 -21.25
CA LYS A 265 -22.25 4.00 -20.34
C LYS A 265 -22.80 5.35 -19.88
N TYR A 266 -23.43 6.11 -20.76
CA TYR A 266 -24.06 7.39 -20.44
C TYR A 266 -25.15 7.24 -19.38
N LYS A 267 -26.09 6.31 -19.59
CA LYS A 267 -27.17 6.01 -18.62
C LYS A 267 -26.65 5.52 -17.28
N ASP A 268 -25.63 4.63 -17.31
CA ASP A 268 -24.98 4.13 -16.09
C ASP A 268 -24.31 5.28 -15.31
N THR A 269 -23.71 6.23 -16.04
CA THR A 269 -23.06 7.42 -15.44
C THR A 269 -24.10 8.36 -14.81
N ASP A 270 -25.26 8.57 -15.45
CA ASP A 270 -26.33 9.39 -14.89
C ASP A 270 -26.89 8.79 -13.59
N ALA A 271 -27.03 7.47 -13.51
CA ALA A 271 -27.45 6.78 -12.31
C ALA A 271 -26.43 6.91 -11.18
N LEU A 272 -25.13 6.74 -11.48
CA LEU A 272 -24.05 6.90 -10.51
C LEU A 272 -23.95 8.35 -10.00
N GLU A 273 -24.14 9.35 -10.86
CA GLU A 273 -24.15 10.76 -10.42
C GLU A 273 -25.31 11.08 -9.49
N GLN A 274 -26.48 10.51 -9.74
CA GLN A 274 -27.65 10.69 -8.85
C GLN A 274 -27.40 10.09 -7.46
N GLU A 275 -26.66 8.98 -7.39
CA GLU A 275 -26.38 8.27 -6.14
C GLU A 275 -25.19 8.89 -5.37
N HIS A 276 -24.14 9.29 -6.07
CA HIS A 276 -22.84 9.65 -5.47
C HIS A 276 -22.38 11.09 -5.77
N GLY A 277 -23.10 11.84 -6.59
CA GLY A 277 -22.71 13.19 -7.03
C GLY A 277 -21.69 13.16 -8.20
N SER A 278 -21.16 14.34 -8.53
CA SER A 278 -20.30 14.52 -9.73
C SER A 278 -18.86 14.07 -9.57
N CYS A 279 -18.41 13.74 -8.37
CA CYS A 279 -17.07 13.19 -8.07
C CYS A 279 -17.25 11.87 -7.32
N ILE A 280 -17.06 10.74 -8.01
CA ILE A 280 -17.35 9.40 -7.49
C ILE A 280 -16.01 8.78 -7.04
N PRO A 281 -15.83 8.53 -5.72
CA PRO A 281 -14.63 7.92 -5.16
C PRO A 281 -14.49 6.43 -5.49
#